data_3f8a505182f12ab58b2838eda6d23dbb
#
_entry.id   3f8a505182f12ab58b2838eda6d23dbb
#
_cell.length_a   1.000
_cell.length_b   1.000
_cell.length_c   1.000
_cell.angle_alpha   90.00
_cell.angle_beta   90.00
_cell.angle_gamma   90.00
#
_symmetry.space_group_name_H-M   'P 1'
#
loop_
_entity.id
_entity.type
_entity.pdbx_description
1 polymer ?
#
loop_
_entity_poly.entity_id
_entity_poly.type
_entity_poly.pdbx_seq_one_letter_code
_entity_poly.pdbx_strand_id
1 'polypeptide(L)'
;MKNIVVLDLETQKSFSEVGKANLQKLKISVVGIYDYLTGQYATYEEKEMMELEKRLRDVSLLIGFNIRRFDMAVLEPYLFTPIASIPVLDLMEAVEEVRGHRASLESIAVPTLKQHKSGSGRDALTLFKENRMDELKKYCLDDVRLTKEVYEYGCREGKILFTSTWDYKTYEIPVSWKKVTEQIAEKAAVVRPANFPSSLF
;
A
#
# COMPACT_ATOMS: atom_id res chain seq x y z
N MET A 1 -10.56 15.00 -9.74
CA MET A 1 -9.31 14.47 -9.13
C MET A 1 -9.37 12.96 -9.13
N LYS A 2 -8.23 12.28 -9.29
CA LYS A 2 -8.19 10.80 -9.28
C LYS A 2 -8.37 10.32 -7.85
N ASN A 3 -9.30 9.39 -7.59
CA ASN A 3 -9.52 8.82 -6.28
C ASN A 3 -8.50 7.68 -6.04
N ILE A 4 -7.29 8.06 -5.68
CA ILE A 4 -6.14 7.17 -5.46
C ILE A 4 -5.82 7.16 -3.97
N VAL A 5 -5.53 5.98 -3.45
CA VAL A 5 -5.10 5.78 -2.07
C VAL A 5 -3.80 5.00 -2.05
N VAL A 6 -2.82 5.45 -1.28
CA VAL A 6 -1.66 4.65 -0.88
C VAL A 6 -1.99 3.97 0.43
N LEU A 7 -1.72 2.68 0.56
CA LEU A 7 -2.09 1.87 1.71
C LEU A 7 -0.92 0.98 2.14
N ASP A 8 -0.78 0.85 3.44
CA ASP A 8 0.07 -0.12 4.13
C ASP A 8 -0.64 -0.57 5.41
N LEU A 9 -0.35 -1.78 5.91
CA LEU A 9 -0.94 -2.27 7.15
C LEU A 9 0.05 -3.02 8.02
N GLU A 10 -0.24 -3.02 9.33
CA GLU A 10 0.46 -3.79 10.32
C GLU A 10 -0.45 -4.85 10.94
N THR A 11 0.15 -5.93 11.46
CA THR A 11 -0.58 -7.09 11.95
C THR A 11 -0.41 -7.31 13.44
N GLN A 12 -1.40 -7.96 14.08
CA GLN A 12 -1.36 -8.32 15.50
C GLN A 12 -0.47 -9.54 15.77
N LYS A 13 -0.30 -10.41 14.77
CA LYS A 13 0.42 -11.69 14.89
C LYS A 13 1.52 -11.81 13.85
N SER A 14 2.52 -12.61 14.16
CA SER A 14 3.61 -12.94 13.25
C SER A 14 3.31 -14.19 12.40
N PHE A 15 4.07 -14.37 11.33
CA PHE A 15 4.03 -15.61 10.53
C PHE A 15 4.38 -16.86 11.34
N SER A 16 5.21 -16.75 12.37
CA SER A 16 5.54 -17.87 13.25
C SER A 16 4.36 -18.34 14.11
N GLU A 17 3.41 -17.43 14.40
CA GLU A 17 2.21 -17.73 15.19
C GLU A 17 1.09 -18.37 14.36
N VAL A 18 0.98 -17.98 13.08
CA VAL A 18 -0.16 -18.41 12.25
C VAL A 18 0.21 -19.32 11.08
N GLY A 19 1.50 -19.36 10.70
CA GLY A 19 1.98 -20.02 9.50
C GLY A 19 1.84 -19.15 8.24
N LYS A 20 2.80 -19.27 7.33
CA LYS A 20 2.90 -18.40 6.14
C LYS A 20 1.70 -18.47 5.18
N ALA A 21 0.96 -19.57 5.18
CA ALA A 21 -0.21 -19.78 4.33
C ALA A 21 -1.50 -19.15 4.90
N ASN A 22 -1.48 -18.68 6.14
CA ASN A 22 -2.67 -18.22 6.85
C ASN A 22 -2.68 -16.68 7.04
N LEU A 23 -2.47 -15.90 5.98
CA LEU A 23 -2.39 -14.44 6.05
C LEU A 23 -3.61 -13.81 6.73
N GLN A 24 -4.79 -14.32 6.46
CA GLN A 24 -6.06 -13.86 7.06
C GLN A 24 -6.10 -14.01 8.60
N LYS A 25 -5.29 -14.91 9.18
CA LYS A 25 -5.22 -15.11 10.64
C LYS A 25 -4.24 -14.16 11.34
N LEU A 26 -3.48 -13.38 10.59
CA LEU A 26 -2.55 -12.39 11.15
C LEU A 26 -3.27 -11.29 11.92
N LYS A 27 -4.50 -10.96 11.53
CA LYS A 27 -5.34 -9.88 12.04
C LYS A 27 -4.69 -8.51 11.91
N ILE A 28 -5.50 -7.51 11.63
CA ILE A 28 -5.07 -6.12 11.48
C ILE A 28 -4.86 -5.48 12.85
N SER A 29 -3.71 -4.88 13.07
CA SER A 29 -3.50 -3.96 14.20
C SER A 29 -3.82 -2.52 13.81
N VAL A 30 -3.31 -2.07 12.67
CA VAL A 30 -3.59 -0.75 12.09
C VAL A 30 -3.44 -0.81 10.56
N VAL A 31 -4.27 -0.04 9.87
CA VAL A 31 -4.11 0.31 8.44
C VAL A 31 -3.79 1.78 8.36
N GLY A 32 -2.73 2.12 7.66
CA GLY A 32 -2.39 3.50 7.30
C GLY A 32 -2.76 3.78 5.85
N ILE A 33 -3.26 4.97 5.59
CA ILE A 33 -3.52 5.43 4.22
C ILE A 33 -3.01 6.86 4.01
N TYR A 34 -2.67 7.16 2.75
CA TYR A 34 -2.62 8.50 2.21
C TYR A 34 -3.67 8.63 1.10
N ASP A 35 -4.50 9.63 1.21
CA ASP A 35 -5.61 9.89 0.30
C ASP A 35 -5.28 11.07 -0.60
N TYR A 36 -5.06 10.82 -1.90
CA TYR A 36 -4.80 11.87 -2.89
C TYR A 36 -5.99 12.81 -3.13
N LEU A 37 -7.22 12.41 -2.80
CA LEU A 37 -8.40 13.24 -2.98
C LEU A 37 -8.44 14.36 -1.93
N THR A 38 -8.09 14.04 -0.69
CA THR A 38 -8.09 14.97 0.46
C THR A 38 -6.71 15.56 0.76
N GLY A 39 -5.64 14.93 0.28
CA GLY A 39 -4.26 15.27 0.61
C GLY A 39 -3.87 14.90 2.06
N GLN A 40 -4.60 13.98 2.71
CA GLN A 40 -4.43 13.68 4.12
C GLN A 40 -3.99 12.25 4.37
N TYR A 41 -3.28 12.05 5.48
CA TYR A 41 -3.00 10.75 6.07
C TYR A 41 -4.10 10.39 7.08
N ALA A 42 -4.43 9.11 7.15
CA ALA A 42 -5.36 8.57 8.15
C ALA A 42 -4.92 7.18 8.58
N THR A 43 -5.33 6.77 9.79
CA THR A 43 -5.13 5.42 10.31
C THR A 43 -6.46 4.83 10.76
N TYR A 44 -6.58 3.50 10.64
CA TYR A 44 -7.76 2.74 11.04
C TYR A 44 -7.30 1.52 11.84
N GLU A 45 -7.78 1.38 13.06
CA GLU A 45 -7.60 0.16 13.86
C GLU A 45 -8.60 -0.94 13.43
N GLU A 46 -8.42 -2.18 13.88
CA GLU A 46 -9.30 -3.32 13.53
C GLU A 46 -10.79 -3.00 13.73
N LYS A 47 -11.15 -2.26 14.79
CA LYS A 47 -12.53 -1.86 15.08
C LYS A 47 -13.12 -0.82 14.10
N GLU A 48 -12.27 -0.19 13.28
CA GLU A 48 -12.63 0.90 12.36
C GLU A 48 -12.66 0.44 10.89
N MET A 49 -12.65 -0.88 10.65
CA MET A 49 -12.59 -1.41 9.26
C MET A 49 -13.83 -1.08 8.43
N MET A 50 -14.99 -0.82 9.06
CA MET A 50 -16.18 -0.35 8.34
C MET A 50 -15.99 1.07 7.77
N GLU A 51 -15.28 1.93 8.49
CA GLU A 51 -14.94 3.28 8.04
C GLU A 51 -13.92 3.23 6.91
N LEU A 52 -12.91 2.37 7.04
CA LEU A 52 -11.96 2.11 5.96
C LEU A 52 -12.69 1.60 4.71
N GLU A 53 -13.59 0.63 4.83
CA GLU A 53 -14.35 0.11 3.70
C GLU A 53 -15.15 1.20 2.98
N LYS A 54 -15.84 2.07 3.73
CA LYS A 54 -16.55 3.23 3.14
C LYS A 54 -15.59 4.10 2.32
N ARG A 55 -14.37 4.32 2.83
CA ARG A 55 -13.36 5.12 2.12
C ARG A 55 -12.85 4.41 0.87
N LEU A 56 -12.67 3.08 0.91
CA LEU A 56 -12.14 2.29 -0.21
C LEU A 56 -13.17 1.99 -1.30
N ARG A 57 -14.46 2.06 -1.01
CA ARG A 57 -15.56 1.70 -1.94
C ARG A 57 -15.46 2.38 -3.30
N ASP A 58 -15.04 3.64 -3.33
CA ASP A 58 -14.97 4.45 -4.54
C ASP A 58 -13.55 4.68 -5.05
N VAL A 59 -12.57 3.99 -4.47
CA VAL A 59 -11.16 4.12 -4.87
C VAL A 59 -10.99 3.60 -6.30
N SER A 60 -10.32 4.41 -7.11
CA SER A 60 -10.00 4.05 -8.49
C SER A 60 -8.71 3.24 -8.59
N LEU A 61 -7.81 3.41 -7.63
CA LEU A 61 -6.52 2.73 -7.58
C LEU A 61 -5.99 2.69 -6.15
N LEU A 62 -5.63 1.50 -5.67
CA LEU A 62 -4.79 1.32 -4.49
C LEU A 62 -3.33 1.19 -4.90
N ILE A 63 -2.45 1.89 -4.20
CA ILE A 63 -1.00 1.80 -4.36
C ILE A 63 -0.43 1.27 -3.05
N GLY A 64 0.50 0.33 -3.14
CA GLY A 64 1.21 -0.17 -1.96
C GLY A 64 2.51 -0.88 -2.34
N PHE A 65 3.21 -1.36 -1.34
CA PHE A 65 4.44 -2.10 -1.48
C PHE A 65 4.24 -3.55 -1.04
N ASN A 66 4.30 -4.51 -1.95
CA ASN A 66 3.91 -5.92 -1.74
C ASN A 66 2.42 -6.09 -1.38
N ILE A 67 1.62 -5.12 -1.70
CA ILE A 67 0.21 -5.00 -1.31
C ILE A 67 -0.63 -6.17 -1.84
N ARG A 68 -0.40 -6.63 -3.08
CA ARG A 68 -1.19 -7.72 -3.68
C ARG A 68 -1.09 -9.02 -2.90
N ARG A 69 0.12 -9.37 -2.48
CA ARG A 69 0.40 -10.66 -1.85
C ARG A 69 0.23 -10.66 -0.35
N PHE A 70 0.22 -9.48 0.27
CA PHE A 70 0.17 -9.37 1.72
C PHE A 70 -1.05 -8.60 2.19
N ASP A 71 -1.08 -7.29 2.01
CA ASP A 71 -2.11 -6.42 2.59
C ASP A 71 -3.52 -6.80 2.13
N MET A 72 -3.69 -7.06 0.82
CA MET A 72 -4.98 -7.47 0.27
C MET A 72 -5.49 -8.76 0.91
N ALA A 73 -4.62 -9.75 1.13
CA ALA A 73 -5.01 -11.02 1.74
C ALA A 73 -5.34 -10.89 3.25
N VAL A 74 -4.68 -9.94 3.94
CA VAL A 74 -4.97 -9.66 5.36
C VAL A 74 -6.26 -8.85 5.50
N LEU A 75 -6.53 -7.92 4.57
CA LEU A 75 -7.74 -7.09 4.55
C LEU A 75 -9.01 -7.83 4.15
N GLU A 76 -8.90 -8.84 3.28
CA GLU A 76 -10.04 -9.54 2.68
C GLU A 76 -11.15 -9.94 3.68
N PRO A 77 -10.86 -10.51 4.87
CA PRO A 77 -11.89 -10.91 5.83
C PRO A 77 -12.67 -9.75 6.44
N TYR A 78 -12.19 -8.53 6.32
CA TYR A 78 -12.77 -7.33 6.93
C TYR A 78 -13.65 -6.51 5.98
N LEU A 79 -13.63 -6.82 4.69
CA LEU A 79 -14.33 -6.06 3.67
C LEU A 79 -15.50 -6.86 3.10
N PHE A 80 -16.65 -6.21 2.92
CA PHE A 80 -17.79 -6.77 2.18
C PHE A 80 -17.60 -6.60 0.67
N THR A 81 -16.92 -5.55 0.26
CA THR A 81 -16.58 -5.32 -1.15
C THR A 81 -15.50 -6.32 -1.56
N PRO A 82 -15.68 -7.08 -2.67
CA PRO A 82 -14.62 -7.96 -3.16
C PRO A 82 -13.33 -7.18 -3.43
N ILE A 83 -12.31 -7.43 -2.64
CA ILE A 83 -11.04 -6.68 -2.71
C ILE A 83 -10.38 -6.83 -4.08
N ALA A 84 -10.59 -7.97 -4.76
CA ALA A 84 -10.12 -8.21 -6.12
C ALA A 84 -10.73 -7.26 -7.18
N SER A 85 -11.84 -6.58 -6.85
CA SER A 85 -12.46 -5.59 -7.75
C SER A 85 -11.76 -4.23 -7.73
N ILE A 86 -10.91 -3.96 -6.75
CA ILE A 86 -10.18 -2.70 -6.62
C ILE A 86 -8.89 -2.81 -7.43
N PRO A 87 -8.64 -1.92 -8.42
CA PRO A 87 -7.37 -1.89 -9.14
C PRO A 87 -6.21 -1.60 -8.18
N VAL A 88 -5.12 -2.36 -8.34
CA VAL A 88 -3.93 -2.25 -7.48
C VAL A 88 -2.68 -2.01 -8.30
N LEU A 89 -1.84 -1.09 -7.86
CA LEU A 89 -0.46 -0.91 -8.31
C LEU A 89 0.48 -1.32 -7.16
N ASP A 90 1.17 -2.44 -7.35
CA ASP A 90 2.16 -2.93 -6.39
C ASP A 90 3.56 -2.50 -6.83
N LEU A 91 4.20 -1.63 -6.03
CA LEU A 91 5.48 -1.03 -6.42
C LEU A 91 6.63 -2.04 -6.40
N MET A 92 6.52 -3.11 -5.59
CA MET A 92 7.55 -4.15 -5.54
C MET A 92 7.60 -4.97 -6.83
N GLU A 93 6.46 -5.15 -7.50
CA GLU A 93 6.38 -5.95 -8.74
C GLU A 93 7.31 -5.40 -9.82
N ALA A 94 7.52 -4.07 -9.91
CA ALA A 94 8.42 -3.47 -10.88
C ALA A 94 9.87 -3.95 -10.71
N VAL A 95 10.33 -4.16 -9.48
CA VAL A 95 11.67 -4.72 -9.22
C VAL A 95 11.67 -6.23 -9.51
N GLU A 96 10.64 -6.94 -9.10
CA GLU A 96 10.52 -8.39 -9.33
C GLU A 96 10.52 -8.71 -10.84
N GLU A 97 9.81 -7.92 -11.67
CA GLU A 97 9.77 -8.07 -13.12
C GLU A 97 11.14 -7.86 -13.78
N VAL A 98 11.90 -6.85 -13.35
CA VAL A 98 13.20 -6.51 -13.96
C VAL A 98 14.34 -7.36 -13.43
N ARG A 99 14.31 -7.72 -12.13
CA ARG A 99 15.41 -8.40 -11.43
C ARG A 99 15.15 -9.87 -11.14
N GLY A 100 13.93 -10.37 -11.33
CA GLY A 100 13.54 -11.76 -11.08
C GLY A 100 13.46 -12.14 -9.60
N HIS A 101 13.55 -11.18 -8.67
CA HIS A 101 13.45 -11.40 -7.24
C HIS A 101 12.81 -10.21 -6.51
N ARG A 102 12.27 -10.47 -5.34
CA ARG A 102 11.61 -9.47 -4.52
C ARG A 102 12.63 -8.51 -3.88
N ALA A 103 12.19 -7.29 -3.65
CA ALA A 103 12.95 -6.25 -2.96
C ALA A 103 12.25 -5.85 -1.65
N SER A 104 12.97 -5.21 -0.75
CA SER A 104 12.38 -4.51 0.39
C SER A 104 12.13 -3.03 0.06
N LEU A 105 11.17 -2.41 0.73
CA LEU A 105 10.93 -0.96 0.59
C LEU A 105 12.21 -0.18 0.91
N GLU A 106 12.95 -0.58 1.93
CA GLU A 106 14.24 0.02 2.31
C GLU A 106 15.26 0.01 1.17
N SER A 107 15.39 -1.13 0.46
CA SER A 107 16.36 -1.28 -0.65
C SER A 107 16.03 -0.42 -1.88
N ILE A 108 14.83 0.15 -1.92
CA ILE A 108 14.37 1.09 -2.95
C ILE A 108 14.37 2.52 -2.40
N ALA A 109 13.81 2.76 -1.22
CA ALA A 109 13.66 4.10 -0.64
C ALA A 109 15.03 4.75 -0.39
N VAL A 110 15.99 4.00 0.14
CA VAL A 110 17.34 4.54 0.43
C VAL A 110 18.03 5.07 -0.83
N PRO A 111 18.20 4.29 -1.90
CA PRO A 111 18.87 4.82 -3.09
C PRO A 111 18.03 5.85 -3.85
N THR A 112 16.69 5.73 -3.83
CA THR A 112 15.77 6.59 -4.60
C THR A 112 15.55 7.93 -3.92
N LEU A 113 15.29 7.94 -2.61
CA LEU A 113 14.84 9.12 -1.84
C LEU A 113 15.89 9.63 -0.86
N LYS A 114 16.94 8.86 -0.57
CA LYS A 114 17.89 9.10 0.53
C LYS A 114 17.20 9.06 1.91
N GLN A 115 16.19 8.23 2.04
CA GLN A 115 15.40 8.07 3.26
C GLN A 115 15.37 6.61 3.71
N HIS A 116 15.37 6.43 5.03
CA HIS A 116 15.29 5.13 5.69
C HIS A 116 13.91 4.90 6.27
N LYS A 117 13.52 3.62 6.41
CA LYS A 117 12.37 3.23 7.22
C LYS A 117 12.63 3.54 8.69
N SER A 118 11.58 3.86 9.43
CA SER A 118 11.67 4.13 10.87
C SER A 118 11.86 2.88 11.74
N GLY A 119 11.70 1.68 11.16
CA GLY A 119 11.84 0.41 11.88
C GLY A 119 11.53 -0.80 11.00
N SER A 120 11.19 -1.93 11.62
CA SER A 120 10.87 -3.20 10.96
C SER A 120 9.50 -3.73 11.40
N GLY A 121 8.90 -4.67 10.65
CA GLY A 121 7.66 -5.32 11.04
C GLY A 121 7.72 -6.06 12.40
N ARG A 122 8.93 -6.39 12.91
CA ARG A 122 9.09 -6.92 14.28
C ARG A 122 8.87 -5.84 15.33
N ASP A 123 9.31 -4.61 15.04
CA ASP A 123 9.09 -3.47 15.93
C ASP A 123 7.60 -3.14 16.00
N ALA A 124 6.89 -3.19 14.88
CA ALA A 124 5.43 -3.02 14.82
C ALA A 124 4.69 -4.05 15.70
N LEU A 125 5.05 -5.33 15.61
CA LEU A 125 4.48 -6.37 16.48
C LEU A 125 4.75 -6.12 17.96
N THR A 126 5.94 -5.62 18.31
CA THR A 126 6.30 -5.27 19.69
C THR A 126 5.47 -4.10 20.17
N LEU A 127 5.34 -3.03 19.39
CA LEU A 127 4.52 -1.86 19.70
C LEU A 127 3.05 -2.25 19.94
N PHE A 128 2.51 -3.14 19.10
CA PHE A 128 1.15 -3.65 19.29
C PHE A 128 1.00 -4.42 20.61
N LYS A 129 1.90 -5.37 20.90
CA LYS A 129 1.87 -6.18 22.14
C LYS A 129 2.04 -5.35 23.40
N GLU A 130 2.78 -4.25 23.31
CA GLU A 130 2.97 -3.28 24.41
C GLU A 130 1.87 -2.23 24.49
N ASN A 131 0.82 -2.31 23.63
CA ASN A 131 -0.27 -1.33 23.53
C ASN A 131 0.20 0.10 23.24
N ARG A 132 1.31 0.27 22.51
CA ARG A 132 1.89 1.56 22.09
C ARG A 132 1.30 1.98 20.74
N MET A 133 -0.02 2.16 20.70
CA MET A 133 -0.76 2.36 19.45
C MET A 133 -0.39 3.64 18.72
N ASP A 134 -0.08 4.73 19.41
CA ASP A 134 0.30 6.00 18.76
C ASP A 134 1.63 5.86 18.00
N GLU A 135 2.59 5.12 18.56
CA GLU A 135 3.87 4.84 17.91
C GLU A 135 3.69 3.87 16.73
N LEU A 136 2.83 2.87 16.89
CA LEU A 136 2.48 1.94 15.82
C LEU A 136 1.81 2.66 14.63
N LYS A 137 0.85 3.56 14.91
CA LYS A 137 0.22 4.40 13.88
C LYS A 137 1.23 5.26 13.14
N LYS A 138 2.14 5.89 13.88
CA LYS A 138 3.21 6.69 13.28
C LYS A 138 4.12 5.84 12.40
N TYR A 139 4.51 4.65 12.86
CA TYR A 139 5.32 3.70 12.11
C TYR A 139 4.64 3.31 10.78
N CYS A 140 3.37 2.88 10.83
CA CYS A 140 2.59 2.52 9.65
C CYS A 140 2.46 3.70 8.66
N LEU A 141 2.20 4.92 9.16
CA LEU A 141 2.14 6.11 8.30
C LEU A 141 3.50 6.49 7.70
N ASP A 142 4.61 6.19 8.36
CA ASP A 142 5.94 6.39 7.77
C ASP A 142 6.16 5.46 6.58
N ASP A 143 5.69 4.20 6.62
CA ASP A 143 5.76 3.27 5.49
C ASP A 143 4.83 3.70 4.35
N VAL A 144 3.63 4.18 4.65
CA VAL A 144 2.73 4.81 3.67
C VAL A 144 3.39 6.02 3.00
N ARG A 145 4.05 6.89 3.77
CA ARG A 145 4.75 8.07 3.27
C ARG A 145 5.89 7.68 2.33
N LEU A 146 6.75 6.74 2.73
CA LEU A 146 7.85 6.27 1.90
C LEU A 146 7.34 5.64 0.60
N THR A 147 6.31 4.80 0.67
CA THR A 147 5.67 4.18 -0.49
C THR A 147 5.11 5.23 -1.45
N LYS A 148 4.41 6.24 -0.92
CA LYS A 148 3.91 7.39 -1.69
C LYS A 148 5.05 8.14 -2.39
N GLU A 149 6.10 8.48 -1.68
CA GLU A 149 7.22 9.26 -2.22
C GLU A 149 8.00 8.47 -3.29
N VAL A 150 8.18 7.15 -3.12
CA VAL A 150 8.74 6.27 -4.14
C VAL A 150 7.86 6.26 -5.40
N TYR A 151 6.54 6.14 -5.23
CA TYR A 151 5.59 6.20 -6.34
C TYR A 151 5.68 7.53 -7.09
N GLU A 152 5.66 8.66 -6.38
CA GLU A 152 5.74 10.00 -6.96
C GLU A 152 7.06 10.22 -7.70
N TYR A 153 8.17 9.75 -7.13
CA TYR A 153 9.47 9.77 -7.79
C TYR A 153 9.43 8.95 -9.10
N GLY A 154 8.92 7.72 -9.05
CA GLY A 154 8.80 6.86 -10.23
C GLY A 154 7.90 7.45 -11.32
N CYS A 155 6.80 8.11 -10.94
CA CYS A 155 5.93 8.83 -11.88
C CYS A 155 6.62 10.03 -12.55
N ARG A 156 7.48 10.72 -11.82
CA ARG A 156 8.21 11.91 -12.31
C ARG A 156 9.41 11.54 -13.17
N GLU A 157 10.21 10.58 -12.70
CA GLU A 157 11.50 10.24 -13.32
C GLU A 157 11.41 9.08 -14.33
N GLY A 158 10.29 8.34 -14.35
CA GLY A 158 10.14 7.12 -15.17
C GLY A 158 11.02 5.95 -14.73
N LYS A 159 11.64 6.03 -13.56
CA LYS A 159 12.50 5.02 -12.96
C LYS A 159 12.55 5.14 -11.45
N ILE A 160 12.97 4.07 -10.77
CA ILE A 160 13.38 4.06 -9.37
C ILE A 160 14.77 3.46 -9.26
N LEU A 161 15.41 3.61 -8.12
CA LEU A 161 16.70 3.00 -7.82
C LEU A 161 16.52 1.83 -6.85
N PHE A 162 17.25 0.76 -7.07
CA PHE A 162 17.26 -0.43 -6.21
C PHE A 162 18.68 -0.83 -5.87
N THR A 163 19.01 -0.95 -4.59
CA THR A 163 20.30 -1.47 -4.14
C THR A 163 20.16 -2.95 -3.78
N SER A 164 20.89 -3.79 -4.51
CA SER A 164 20.92 -5.23 -4.27
C SER A 164 21.69 -5.55 -2.99
N THR A 165 21.12 -6.40 -2.14
CA THR A 165 21.79 -6.89 -0.92
C THR A 165 22.82 -7.97 -1.21
N TRP A 166 22.87 -8.52 -2.43
CA TRP A 166 23.79 -9.59 -2.82
C TRP A 166 25.13 -9.06 -3.31
N ASP A 167 25.12 -8.04 -4.19
CA ASP A 167 26.34 -7.47 -4.81
C ASP A 167 26.57 -6.00 -4.43
N TYR A 168 25.69 -5.44 -3.58
CA TYR A 168 25.74 -4.06 -3.07
C TYR A 168 25.75 -2.98 -4.15
N LYS A 169 25.30 -3.31 -5.37
CA LYS A 169 25.19 -2.37 -6.48
C LYS A 169 23.81 -1.75 -6.54
N THR A 170 23.77 -0.50 -6.97
CA THR A 170 22.53 0.21 -7.24
C THR A 170 22.20 0.09 -8.72
N TYR A 171 20.96 -0.30 -9.00
CA TYR A 171 20.41 -0.48 -10.34
C TYR A 171 19.28 0.48 -10.60
N GLU A 172 19.19 0.98 -11.82
CA GLU A 172 18.01 1.72 -12.27
C GLU A 172 16.95 0.72 -12.74
N ILE A 173 15.73 0.88 -12.24
CA ILE A 173 14.57 0.06 -12.57
C ILE A 173 13.59 0.96 -13.32
N PRO A 174 13.39 0.80 -14.62
CA PRO A 174 12.42 1.58 -15.38
C PRO A 174 11.01 1.26 -14.91
N VAL A 175 10.17 2.30 -14.77
CA VAL A 175 8.77 2.16 -14.37
C VAL A 175 7.88 3.02 -15.26
N SER A 176 6.64 2.58 -15.46
CA SER A 176 5.63 3.30 -16.25
C SER A 176 4.39 3.65 -15.42
N TRP A 177 4.55 3.87 -14.11
CA TRP A 177 3.46 4.03 -13.16
C TRP A 177 2.53 5.20 -13.50
N LYS A 178 3.06 6.30 -14.01
CA LYS A 178 2.25 7.44 -14.48
C LYS A 178 1.25 6.99 -15.56
N LYS A 179 1.74 6.28 -16.60
CA LYS A 179 0.92 5.77 -17.69
C LYS A 179 -0.11 4.75 -17.18
N VAL A 180 0.30 3.82 -16.33
CA VAL A 180 -0.59 2.82 -15.70
C VAL A 180 -1.72 3.51 -14.94
N THR A 181 -1.39 4.50 -14.11
CA THR A 181 -2.38 5.27 -13.34
C THR A 181 -3.35 6.04 -14.23
N GLU A 182 -2.86 6.60 -15.34
CA GLU A 182 -3.70 7.31 -16.32
C GLU A 182 -4.67 6.35 -17.00
N GLN A 183 -4.22 5.20 -17.45
CA GLN A 183 -5.05 4.17 -18.09
C GLN A 183 -6.13 3.61 -17.15
N ILE A 184 -5.81 3.38 -15.88
CA ILE A 184 -6.79 2.93 -14.88
C ILE A 184 -7.85 4.01 -14.66
N ALA A 185 -7.45 5.27 -14.54
CA ALA A 185 -8.37 6.37 -14.36
C ALA A 185 -9.32 6.57 -15.56
N GLU A 186 -8.82 6.37 -16.78
CA GLU A 186 -9.63 6.43 -17.99
C GLU A 186 -10.67 5.30 -18.03
N LYS A 187 -10.25 4.06 -17.73
CA LYS A 187 -11.16 2.90 -17.66
C LYS A 187 -12.25 3.10 -16.60
N ALA A 188 -11.89 3.61 -15.42
CA ALA A 188 -12.86 3.89 -14.36
C ALA A 188 -13.88 4.98 -14.74
N ALA A 189 -13.47 5.96 -15.53
CA ALA A 189 -14.37 7.01 -16.03
C ALA A 189 -15.37 6.48 -17.07
N VAL A 190 -14.98 5.49 -17.87
CA VAL A 190 -15.86 4.88 -18.90
C VAL A 190 -16.91 3.94 -18.27
N VAL A 191 -16.56 3.26 -17.18
CA VAL A 191 -17.47 2.29 -16.50
C VAL A 191 -18.52 2.99 -15.64
N ARG A 192 -18.33 4.27 -15.27
CA ARG A 192 -19.34 5.08 -14.58
C ARG A 192 -20.07 5.94 -15.61
N PRO A 193 -21.24 5.51 -16.16
CA PRO A 193 -22.06 6.43 -16.96
C PRO A 193 -22.47 7.59 -16.05
N ALA A 194 -22.18 8.81 -16.52
CA ALA A 194 -22.71 10.02 -15.94
C ALA A 194 -24.24 9.98 -16.09
N ASN A 195 -24.97 9.49 -15.10
CA ASN A 195 -26.40 9.69 -14.90
C ASN A 195 -27.01 8.52 -14.12
N PHE A 196 -26.87 8.54 -12.78
CA PHE A 196 -27.99 8.13 -11.96
C PHE A 196 -28.66 9.44 -11.50
N PRO A 197 -29.90 9.69 -11.86
CA PRO A 197 -30.62 10.84 -11.33
C PRO A 197 -30.79 10.65 -9.82
N SER A 198 -30.35 11.66 -9.07
CA SER A 198 -30.46 11.76 -7.59
C SER A 198 -31.90 12.06 -7.15
N SER A 199 -32.92 11.43 -7.79
CA SER A 199 -34.31 11.61 -7.45
C SER A 199 -35.05 10.27 -7.38
N LEU A 200 -34.72 9.48 -6.39
CA LEU A 200 -35.57 8.37 -5.92
C LEU A 200 -35.13 7.98 -4.48
N PHE A 201 -35.31 8.94 -3.56
CA PHE A 201 -35.62 8.67 -2.14
C PHE A 201 -36.11 9.97 -1.50
#